data_59842e13efa731834606f2ad81d36f85
#
_entry.id   59842e13efa731834606f2ad81d36f85
#
_cell.length_a   1.000
_cell.length_b   1.000
_cell.length_c   1.000
_cell.angle_alpha   90.00
_cell.angle_beta   90.00
_cell.angle_gamma   90.00
#
_symmetry.space_group_name_H-M   'P 1'
#
loop_
_entity.id
_entity.type
_entity.pdbx_description
1 polymer ?
#
loop_
_entity_poly.entity_id
_entity_poly.type
_entity_poly.pdbx_seq_one_letter_code
_entity_poly.pdbx_strand_id
1 'polypeptide(L)'
;MRVKAHPTHRMGLSIEGRYNEMGLGNWRAGVWRMVLIGAVLWSTTPVFAQHGDEEHNPIHETMASGHASHAGSPGATAWEGSAEGIAYSEFNHHLSGVLVLLMGLAELAQASRLPSLGWLKLLLPLSMLIAGLFLLIWSDHEAWPIGSLSFSQTYFGEDHEILQHKTFGVLLLVVGTVELLRRYGRLTHFVWTVPLPLLATVAGAMLFGHSHGLHPSAQKIAVHHAMMGTVALVAGSSKFLSGWFHPSSRSPHVTWEWIWGGLVFGLGILLLWYSE
;
A
#
# COMPACT_ATOMS: atom_id res chain seq x y z
N MET A 1 39.91 -12.07 -64.80
CA MET A 1 39.12 -12.74 -63.76
C MET A 1 38.25 -11.67 -63.06
N ARG A 2 36.93 -11.64 -63.34
CA ARG A 2 35.98 -10.69 -62.74
C ARG A 2 35.20 -11.43 -61.67
N VAL A 3 35.38 -11.02 -60.39
CA VAL A 3 34.61 -11.53 -59.26
C VAL A 3 33.27 -10.82 -59.22
N LYS A 4 32.16 -11.57 -59.35
CA LYS A 4 30.78 -11.07 -59.19
C LYS A 4 30.46 -10.96 -57.72
N ALA A 5 30.09 -9.74 -57.26
CA ALA A 5 29.56 -9.51 -55.93
C ALA A 5 28.07 -9.94 -55.90
N HIS A 6 27.70 -10.76 -54.92
CA HIS A 6 26.32 -11.13 -54.60
C HIS A 6 25.67 -10.01 -53.76
N PRO A 7 24.42 -9.63 -54.05
CA PRO A 7 23.69 -8.69 -53.16
C PRO A 7 23.12 -9.47 -51.98
N THR A 8 23.55 -9.10 -50.76
CA THR A 8 22.95 -9.55 -49.52
C THR A 8 21.62 -8.81 -49.31
N HIS A 9 20.51 -9.52 -49.47
CA HIS A 9 19.18 -9.06 -49.08
C HIS A 9 19.13 -8.96 -47.55
N ARG A 10 19.23 -7.72 -46.99
CA ARG A 10 18.86 -7.43 -45.60
C ARG A 10 17.33 -7.43 -45.51
N MET A 11 16.75 -8.52 -45.01
CA MET A 11 15.38 -8.50 -44.51
C MET A 11 15.38 -7.70 -43.17
N GLY A 12 15.18 -6.41 -43.28
CA GLY A 12 14.84 -5.53 -42.16
C GLY A 12 13.35 -5.69 -41.82
N LEU A 13 12.99 -6.75 -41.10
CA LEU A 13 11.69 -6.82 -40.48
C LEU A 13 11.64 -5.81 -39.34
N SER A 14 10.90 -4.72 -39.57
CA SER A 14 10.62 -3.71 -38.57
C SER A 14 9.99 -4.33 -37.34
N ILE A 15 10.61 -4.14 -36.20
CA ILE A 15 10.11 -4.64 -34.90
C ILE A 15 8.77 -3.95 -34.55
N GLU A 16 8.48 -2.76 -35.09
CA GLU A 16 7.21 -2.04 -34.88
C GLU A 16 5.97 -2.76 -35.39
N GLY A 17 6.06 -3.54 -36.48
CA GLY A 17 4.92 -4.28 -37.02
C GLY A 17 4.42 -5.43 -36.12
N ARG A 18 5.25 -5.98 -35.27
CA ARG A 18 4.91 -7.13 -34.40
C ARG A 18 4.14 -6.76 -33.13
N TYR A 19 4.19 -5.51 -32.69
CA TYR A 19 3.46 -5.06 -31.49
C TYR A 19 1.96 -4.83 -31.71
N ASN A 20 1.56 -4.54 -32.94
CA ASN A 20 0.15 -4.32 -33.28
C ASN A 20 -0.67 -5.62 -33.44
N GLU A 21 -0.03 -6.75 -33.75
CA GLU A 21 -0.73 -8.03 -33.91
C GLU A 21 -1.04 -8.76 -32.60
N MET A 22 -0.40 -8.39 -31.48
CA MET A 22 -0.59 -9.06 -30.20
C MET A 22 -1.75 -8.51 -29.35
N GLY A 23 -2.67 -7.74 -29.91
CA GLY A 23 -3.89 -7.30 -29.21
C GLY A 23 -3.64 -6.35 -28.01
N LEU A 24 -2.45 -5.76 -27.90
CA LEU A 24 -2.02 -4.94 -26.77
C LEU A 24 -2.71 -3.56 -26.70
N GLY A 25 -3.51 -3.20 -27.70
CA GLY A 25 -4.27 -1.93 -27.71
C GLY A 25 -5.39 -1.84 -26.68
N ASN A 26 -6.02 -2.97 -26.33
CA ASN A 26 -7.23 -2.98 -25.51
C ASN A 26 -7.00 -3.12 -23.99
N TRP A 27 -5.84 -3.59 -23.56
CA TRP A 27 -5.58 -3.80 -22.14
C TRP A 27 -5.41 -2.47 -21.37
N ARG A 28 -4.86 -1.43 -22.04
CA ARG A 28 -4.73 -0.07 -21.48
C ARG A 28 -6.08 0.49 -21.05
N ALA A 29 -7.09 0.32 -21.93
CA ALA A 29 -8.47 0.68 -21.61
C ALA A 29 -9.06 -0.19 -20.49
N GLY A 30 -8.65 -1.46 -20.37
CA GLY A 30 -9.07 -2.38 -19.31
C GLY A 30 -8.57 -1.97 -17.93
N VAL A 31 -7.28 -1.62 -17.81
CA VAL A 31 -6.68 -1.17 -16.55
C VAL A 31 -7.32 0.13 -16.06
N TRP A 32 -7.52 1.11 -16.96
CA TRP A 32 -8.21 2.36 -16.59
C TRP A 32 -9.66 2.13 -16.18
N ARG A 33 -10.37 1.19 -16.81
CA ARG A 33 -11.72 0.80 -16.39
C ARG A 33 -11.74 0.19 -15.00
N MET A 34 -10.76 -0.66 -14.65
CA MET A 34 -10.65 -1.24 -13.31
C MET A 34 -10.31 -0.20 -12.25
N VAL A 35 -9.39 0.73 -12.54
CA VAL A 35 -9.04 1.84 -11.63
C VAL A 35 -10.24 2.78 -11.44
N LEU A 36 -10.95 3.13 -12.53
CA LEU A 36 -12.16 3.96 -12.46
C LEU A 36 -13.32 3.25 -11.75
N ILE A 37 -13.51 1.95 -11.96
CA ILE A 37 -14.53 1.16 -11.24
C ILE A 37 -14.19 1.09 -9.76
N GLY A 38 -12.93 0.87 -9.39
CA GLY A 38 -12.47 0.92 -8.00
C GLY A 38 -12.71 2.28 -7.35
N ALA A 39 -12.41 3.37 -8.05
CA ALA A 39 -12.64 4.73 -7.56
C ALA A 39 -14.13 5.07 -7.43
N VAL A 40 -14.96 4.61 -8.38
CA VAL A 40 -16.42 4.82 -8.34
C VAL A 40 -17.09 3.99 -7.24
N LEU A 41 -16.66 2.73 -7.05
CA LEU A 41 -17.15 1.90 -5.95
C LEU A 41 -16.77 2.47 -4.58
N TRP A 42 -15.61 3.14 -4.49
CA TRP A 42 -15.18 3.82 -3.28
C TRP A 42 -15.98 5.10 -2.99
N SER A 43 -16.33 5.86 -4.02
CA SER A 43 -17.11 7.11 -3.86
C SER A 43 -18.58 6.89 -3.50
N THR A 44 -19.09 5.65 -3.59
CA THR A 44 -20.46 5.30 -3.21
C THR A 44 -20.61 4.82 -1.78
N THR A 45 -19.53 4.65 -1.01
CA THR A 45 -19.64 4.44 0.43
C THR A 45 -19.97 5.78 1.10
N PRO A 46 -21.14 5.90 1.78
CA PRO A 46 -21.49 7.14 2.46
C PRO A 46 -20.50 7.37 3.61
N VAL A 47 -19.68 8.41 3.49
CA VAL A 47 -18.96 8.98 4.63
C VAL A 47 -20.04 9.59 5.53
N PHE A 48 -20.45 8.86 6.55
CA PHE A 48 -21.26 9.43 7.64
C PHE A 48 -20.37 10.40 8.40
N ALA A 49 -20.40 11.67 7.98
CA ALA A 49 -19.98 12.77 8.82
C ALA A 49 -21.02 12.86 9.95
N GLN A 50 -20.70 12.34 11.12
CA GLN A 50 -21.44 12.64 12.34
C GLN A 50 -21.13 14.10 12.70
N HIS A 51 -22.04 15.00 12.31
CA HIS A 51 -22.18 16.28 12.98
C HIS A 51 -22.83 16.01 14.33
N GLY A 52 -22.05 16.07 15.38
CA GLY A 52 -22.53 16.13 16.74
C GLY A 52 -23.00 17.56 17.03
N ASP A 53 -24.27 17.84 16.89
CA ASP A 53 -24.90 19.02 17.50
C ASP A 53 -25.12 18.68 18.98
N GLU A 54 -24.28 19.24 19.86
CA GLU A 54 -24.52 19.28 21.30
C GLU A 54 -25.66 20.25 21.58
N GLU A 55 -26.89 19.75 21.62
CA GLU A 55 -27.98 20.45 22.27
C GLU A 55 -28.19 19.92 23.69
N HIS A 56 -27.81 20.74 24.64
CA HIS A 56 -28.03 20.58 26.06
C HIS A 56 -29.51 20.57 26.38
N ASN A 57 -30.06 19.46 26.88
CA ASN A 57 -31.39 19.51 27.56
C ASN A 57 -31.39 18.50 28.73
N PRO A 58 -31.73 18.94 29.95
CA PRO A 58 -31.77 18.07 31.13
C PRO A 58 -33.16 17.46 31.32
N ILE A 59 -33.19 16.24 31.91
CA ILE A 59 -34.25 15.57 32.65
C ILE A 59 -35.41 14.98 31.79
N HIS A 60 -35.40 13.65 31.64
CA HIS A 60 -36.48 12.77 32.05
C HIS A 60 -36.02 11.31 32.06
N GLU A 61 -36.05 10.72 33.28
CA GLU A 61 -36.05 9.26 33.46
C GLU A 61 -37.34 8.72 32.85
N THR A 62 -37.26 7.75 31.96
CA THR A 62 -38.26 6.67 31.88
C THR A 62 -37.64 5.45 31.15
N MET A 63 -37.84 4.31 31.76
CA MET A 63 -37.52 2.97 31.27
C MET A 63 -38.15 2.70 29.92
N ALA A 64 -37.38 2.12 28.99
CA ALA A 64 -37.84 1.01 28.15
C ALA A 64 -36.76 0.53 27.16
N SER A 65 -36.42 -0.74 27.29
CA SER A 65 -36.13 -1.73 26.22
C SER A 65 -35.24 -1.37 25.04
N GLY A 66 -33.99 -1.85 25.03
CA GLY A 66 -33.52 -2.75 24.00
C GLY A 66 -33.32 -2.25 22.59
N HIS A 67 -32.29 -1.45 22.34
CA HIS A 67 -31.51 -1.59 21.12
C HIS A 67 -30.02 -1.67 21.54
N ALA A 68 -29.46 -2.88 21.40
CA ALA A 68 -28.04 -3.08 21.53
C ALA A 68 -27.35 -2.36 20.36
N SER A 69 -26.97 -1.10 20.56
CA SER A 69 -25.91 -0.49 19.77
C SER A 69 -24.65 -1.28 20.07
N HIS A 70 -24.07 -1.91 19.05
CA HIS A 70 -22.77 -2.58 19.10
C HIS A 70 -21.68 -1.54 19.41
N ALA A 71 -21.59 -1.13 20.66
CA ALA A 71 -20.43 -0.46 21.19
C ALA A 71 -19.32 -1.53 21.23
N GLY A 72 -18.20 -1.29 20.56
CA GLY A 72 -17.00 -2.09 20.72
C GLY A 72 -16.74 -2.32 22.20
N SER A 73 -16.22 -3.48 22.56
CA SER A 73 -16.00 -3.88 23.94
C SER A 73 -15.40 -2.73 24.73
N PRO A 74 -16.02 -2.29 25.84
CA PRO A 74 -15.51 -1.14 26.64
C PRO A 74 -14.06 -1.34 27.14
N GLY A 75 -13.56 -2.57 27.09
CA GLY A 75 -12.20 -2.93 27.47
C GLY A 75 -11.16 -2.60 26.37
N ALA A 76 -11.49 -2.75 25.09
CA ALA A 76 -10.55 -2.51 23.98
C ALA A 76 -10.21 -1.01 23.85
N THR A 77 -11.23 -0.14 23.85
CA THR A 77 -11.04 1.32 23.77
C THR A 77 -10.31 1.90 24.99
N ALA A 78 -10.47 1.28 26.17
CA ALA A 78 -9.74 1.68 27.37
C ALA A 78 -8.25 1.30 27.30
N TRP A 79 -7.90 0.22 26.60
CA TRP A 79 -6.51 -0.21 26.44
C TRP A 79 -5.78 0.64 25.39
N GLU A 80 -6.39 0.91 24.23
CA GLU A 80 -5.81 1.72 23.14
C GLU A 80 -5.38 3.11 23.61
N GLY A 81 -6.18 3.79 24.45
CA GLY A 81 -5.84 5.08 25.04
C GLY A 81 -4.95 5.01 26.29
N SER A 82 -4.55 3.82 26.74
CA SER A 82 -3.64 3.64 27.86
C SER A 82 -2.19 3.91 27.46
N ALA A 83 -1.32 4.18 28.43
CA ALA A 83 0.11 4.37 28.17
C ALA A 83 0.76 3.14 27.51
N GLU A 84 0.26 1.94 27.81
CA GLU A 84 0.74 0.68 27.22
C GLU A 84 0.25 0.52 25.78
N GLY A 85 -1.02 0.83 25.50
CA GLY A 85 -1.60 0.79 24.15
C GLY A 85 -0.92 1.80 23.22
N ILE A 86 -0.74 3.02 23.67
CA ILE A 86 -0.01 4.06 22.93
C ILE A 86 1.42 3.59 22.60
N ALA A 87 2.16 3.10 23.59
CA ALA A 87 3.53 2.60 23.38
C ALA A 87 3.59 1.43 22.39
N TYR A 88 2.58 0.56 22.41
CA TYR A 88 2.47 -0.56 21.48
C TYR A 88 2.19 -0.07 20.06
N SER A 89 1.25 0.84 19.87
CA SER A 89 0.92 1.44 18.58
C SER A 89 2.13 2.19 18.00
N GLU A 90 2.77 3.05 18.78
CA GLU A 90 3.99 3.77 18.35
C GLU A 90 5.11 2.81 17.95
N PHE A 91 5.35 1.75 18.73
CA PHE A 91 6.33 0.71 18.36
C PHE A 91 6.03 0.07 17.03
N ASN A 92 4.76 -0.29 16.77
CA ASN A 92 4.32 -0.90 15.50
C ASN A 92 4.56 0.04 14.31
N HIS A 93 4.23 1.33 14.46
CA HIS A 93 4.46 2.34 13.44
C HIS A 93 5.96 2.56 13.19
N HIS A 94 6.77 2.66 14.23
CA HIS A 94 8.22 2.84 14.11
C HIS A 94 8.89 1.62 13.43
N LEU A 95 8.52 0.40 13.79
CA LEU A 95 9.05 -0.80 13.15
C LEU A 95 8.65 -0.86 11.67
N SER A 96 7.39 -0.56 11.36
CA SER A 96 6.92 -0.43 9.98
C SER A 96 7.67 0.67 9.24
N GLY A 97 7.97 1.79 9.92
CA GLY A 97 8.76 2.91 9.41
C GLY A 97 10.17 2.48 8.99
N VAL A 98 10.85 1.68 9.82
CA VAL A 98 12.16 1.11 9.45
C VAL A 98 12.07 0.28 8.17
N LEU A 99 11.08 -0.62 8.07
CA LEU A 99 10.91 -1.48 6.90
C LEU A 99 10.60 -0.67 5.63
N VAL A 100 9.71 0.32 5.72
CA VAL A 100 9.36 1.22 4.60
C VAL A 100 10.55 2.09 4.20
N LEU A 101 11.34 2.57 5.15
CA LEU A 101 12.56 3.34 4.90
C LEU A 101 13.59 2.48 4.13
N LEU A 102 13.77 1.21 4.50
CA LEU A 102 14.61 0.27 3.77
C LEU A 102 14.11 0.03 2.34
N MET A 103 12.78 -0.06 2.14
CA MET A 103 12.19 -0.13 0.79
C MET A 103 12.53 1.10 -0.04
N GLY A 104 12.37 2.31 0.53
CA GLY A 104 12.69 3.57 -0.14
C GLY A 104 14.17 3.69 -0.50
N LEU A 105 15.06 3.32 0.42
CA LEU A 105 16.51 3.28 0.16
C LEU A 105 16.87 2.31 -0.97
N ALA A 106 16.23 1.13 -1.00
CA ALA A 106 16.44 0.17 -2.07
C ALA A 106 16.05 0.73 -3.45
N GLU A 107 14.91 1.41 -3.53
CA GLU A 107 14.42 2.01 -4.77
C GLU A 107 15.31 3.19 -5.22
N LEU A 108 15.71 4.06 -4.30
CA LEU A 108 16.66 5.15 -4.58
C LEU A 108 18.01 4.64 -5.06
N ALA A 109 18.53 3.57 -4.44
CA ALA A 109 19.78 2.95 -4.86
C ALA A 109 19.69 2.37 -6.29
N GLN A 110 18.54 1.78 -6.64
CA GLN A 110 18.29 1.28 -8.00
C GLN A 110 18.14 2.43 -9.00
N ALA A 111 17.42 3.50 -8.64
CA ALA A 111 17.31 4.70 -9.48
C ALA A 111 18.67 5.36 -9.74
N SER A 112 19.57 5.34 -8.74
CA SER A 112 20.94 5.85 -8.83
C SER A 112 21.86 5.01 -9.72
N ARG A 113 21.43 3.79 -10.14
CA ARG A 113 22.23 2.84 -10.91
C ARG A 113 23.58 2.52 -10.26
N LEU A 114 23.63 2.45 -8.93
CA LEU A 114 24.83 2.06 -8.20
C LEU A 114 25.19 0.60 -8.54
N PRO A 115 26.31 0.34 -9.26
CA PRO A 115 26.54 -0.96 -9.88
C PRO A 115 27.01 -2.04 -8.91
N SER A 116 27.40 -1.66 -7.69
CA SER A 116 28.21 -2.55 -6.82
C SER A 116 27.39 -3.43 -5.86
N LEU A 117 26.08 -3.20 -5.71
CA LEU A 117 25.28 -3.86 -4.67
C LEU A 117 24.06 -4.58 -5.27
N GLY A 118 24.32 -5.63 -6.05
CA GLY A 118 23.26 -6.43 -6.69
C GLY A 118 22.21 -7.02 -5.74
N TRP A 119 22.53 -7.16 -4.45
CA TRP A 119 21.60 -7.61 -3.42
C TRP A 119 20.57 -6.54 -3.00
N LEU A 120 20.88 -5.24 -3.19
CA LEU A 120 19.93 -4.15 -2.88
C LEU A 120 18.59 -4.30 -3.60
N LYS A 121 18.58 -4.90 -4.79
CA LYS A 121 17.34 -5.19 -5.51
C LYS A 121 16.38 -6.10 -4.72
N LEU A 122 16.88 -6.90 -3.77
CA LEU A 122 16.09 -7.81 -2.96
C LEU A 122 15.56 -7.15 -1.69
N LEU A 123 16.11 -6.01 -1.29
CA LEU A 123 15.78 -5.36 -0.03
C LEU A 123 14.29 -4.95 0.02
N LEU A 124 13.75 -4.38 -1.07
CA LEU A 124 12.32 -4.04 -1.13
C LEU A 124 11.43 -5.28 -0.94
N PRO A 125 11.50 -6.35 -1.76
CA PRO A 125 10.62 -7.49 -1.58
C PRO A 125 10.83 -8.19 -0.24
N LEU A 126 12.04 -8.27 0.29
CA LEU A 126 12.29 -8.86 1.60
C LEU A 126 11.68 -8.02 2.73
N SER A 127 11.81 -6.68 2.68
CA SER A 127 11.15 -5.80 3.65
C SER A 127 9.63 -5.92 3.58
N MET A 128 9.05 -6.07 2.38
CA MET A 128 7.61 -6.33 2.23
C MET A 128 7.18 -7.65 2.85
N LEU A 129 7.95 -8.72 2.65
CA LEU A 129 7.66 -10.05 3.24
C LEU A 129 7.74 -9.99 4.77
N ILE A 130 8.76 -9.32 5.32
CA ILE A 130 8.91 -9.14 6.77
C ILE A 130 7.76 -8.30 7.32
N ALA A 131 7.41 -7.19 6.66
CA ALA A 131 6.28 -6.35 7.06
C ALA A 131 4.95 -7.12 6.99
N GLY A 132 4.75 -7.94 5.96
CA GLY A 132 3.56 -8.77 5.83
C GLY A 132 3.44 -9.80 6.95
N LEU A 133 4.52 -10.50 7.29
CA LEU A 133 4.54 -11.41 8.43
C LEU A 133 4.30 -10.68 9.76
N PHE A 134 4.91 -9.51 9.93
CA PHE A 134 4.71 -8.69 11.11
C PHE A 134 3.23 -8.30 11.28
N LEU A 135 2.58 -7.79 10.23
CA LEU A 135 1.16 -7.44 10.27
C LEU A 135 0.25 -8.64 10.53
N LEU A 136 0.58 -9.80 9.99
CA LEU A 136 -0.24 -11.01 10.23
C LEU A 136 -0.13 -11.53 11.66
N ILE A 137 1.04 -11.39 12.29
CA ILE A 137 1.32 -12.03 13.57
C ILE A 137 1.23 -11.04 14.72
N TRP A 138 1.80 -9.82 14.58
CA TRP A 138 2.14 -8.96 15.70
C TRP A 138 1.44 -7.59 15.75
N SER A 139 0.79 -7.15 14.66
CA SER A 139 0.22 -5.80 14.62
C SER A 139 -0.86 -5.53 15.67
N ASP A 140 -1.60 -6.58 16.05
CA ASP A 140 -2.77 -6.46 16.91
C ASP A 140 -2.65 -7.44 18.08
N HIS A 141 -2.52 -6.92 19.29
CA HIS A 141 -2.26 -7.71 20.49
C HIS A 141 -3.40 -8.67 20.88
N GLU A 142 -4.64 -8.34 20.51
CA GLU A 142 -5.81 -9.19 20.74
C GLU A 142 -6.05 -10.24 19.65
N ALA A 143 -5.46 -10.04 18.47
CA ALA A 143 -5.73 -10.85 17.30
C ALA A 143 -4.96 -12.20 17.30
N TRP A 144 -5.58 -13.22 16.67
CA TRP A 144 -4.88 -14.47 16.38
C TRP A 144 -3.65 -14.19 15.49
N PRO A 145 -2.49 -14.85 15.69
CA PRO A 145 -2.27 -16.03 16.52
C PRO A 145 -1.79 -15.74 17.95
N ILE A 146 -1.46 -14.51 18.30
CA ILE A 146 -0.83 -14.19 19.60
C ILE A 146 -1.82 -13.74 20.66
N GLY A 147 -2.96 -13.19 20.26
CA GLY A 147 -3.96 -12.64 21.16
C GLY A 147 -5.05 -13.62 21.58
N SER A 148 -6.04 -13.10 22.28
CA SER A 148 -7.15 -13.87 22.86
C SER A 148 -8.26 -14.21 21.85
N LEU A 149 -8.35 -13.46 20.73
CA LEU A 149 -9.34 -13.71 19.69
C LEU A 149 -9.03 -15.01 18.93
N SER A 150 -10.07 -15.78 18.64
CA SER A 150 -9.95 -16.94 17.76
C SER A 150 -9.67 -16.51 16.30
N PHE A 151 -9.20 -17.44 15.47
CA PHE A 151 -9.05 -17.22 14.02
C PHE A 151 -10.32 -16.65 13.38
N SER A 152 -11.48 -17.23 13.71
CA SER A 152 -12.77 -16.78 13.19
C SER A 152 -13.10 -15.34 13.61
N GLN A 153 -12.87 -14.97 14.85
CA GLN A 153 -13.11 -13.61 15.35
C GLN A 153 -12.16 -12.59 14.72
N THR A 154 -10.90 -12.98 14.51
CA THR A 154 -9.89 -12.10 13.87
C THR A 154 -10.22 -11.80 12.42
N TYR A 155 -10.63 -12.80 11.61
CA TYR A 155 -10.81 -12.63 10.17
C TYR A 155 -12.23 -12.41 9.71
N PHE A 156 -13.23 -12.71 10.56
CA PHE A 156 -14.65 -12.58 10.24
C PHE A 156 -15.42 -11.83 11.34
N GLY A 157 -14.70 -11.21 12.28
CA GLY A 157 -15.26 -10.31 13.29
C GLY A 157 -15.59 -8.93 12.72
N GLU A 158 -16.12 -8.08 13.59
CA GLU A 158 -16.57 -6.73 13.22
C GLU A 158 -15.47 -5.66 13.38
N ASP A 159 -14.29 -6.02 13.88
CA ASP A 159 -13.17 -5.11 14.06
C ASP A 159 -12.49 -4.80 12.72
N HIS A 160 -12.78 -3.63 12.20
CA HIS A 160 -12.27 -3.19 10.90
C HIS A 160 -10.77 -2.89 10.92
N GLU A 161 -10.21 -2.47 12.05
CA GLU A 161 -8.79 -2.17 12.18
C GLU A 161 -7.97 -3.46 12.08
N ILE A 162 -8.32 -4.46 12.89
CA ILE A 162 -7.70 -5.80 12.83
C ILE A 162 -7.81 -6.37 11.41
N LEU A 163 -9.00 -6.32 10.82
CA LEU A 163 -9.23 -6.85 9.47
C LEU A 163 -8.38 -6.14 8.41
N GLN A 164 -8.21 -4.82 8.52
CA GLN A 164 -7.34 -4.05 7.63
C GLN A 164 -5.88 -4.49 7.76
N HIS A 165 -5.34 -4.58 8.97
CA HIS A 165 -3.95 -5.00 9.20
C HIS A 165 -3.71 -6.41 8.66
N LYS A 166 -4.59 -7.37 8.95
CA LYS A 166 -4.46 -8.76 8.45
C LYS A 166 -4.57 -8.82 6.92
N THR A 167 -5.48 -8.07 6.32
CA THR A 167 -5.61 -7.98 4.86
C THR A 167 -4.35 -7.40 4.23
N PHE A 168 -3.81 -6.30 4.77
CA PHE A 168 -2.55 -5.74 4.29
C PHE A 168 -1.37 -6.69 4.49
N GLY A 169 -1.33 -7.43 5.57
CA GLY A 169 -0.32 -8.46 5.79
C GLY A 169 -0.32 -9.49 4.66
N VAL A 170 -1.48 -10.01 4.28
CA VAL A 170 -1.62 -10.95 3.14
C VAL A 170 -1.20 -10.28 1.83
N LEU A 171 -1.67 -9.05 1.56
CA LEU A 171 -1.33 -8.33 0.33
C LEU A 171 0.17 -8.06 0.21
N LEU A 172 0.83 -7.67 1.31
CA LEU A 172 2.29 -7.48 1.34
C LEU A 172 3.05 -8.78 1.06
N LEU A 173 2.60 -9.92 1.59
CA LEU A 173 3.21 -11.22 1.29
C LEU A 173 3.04 -11.60 -0.18
N VAL A 174 1.85 -11.43 -0.74
CA VAL A 174 1.57 -11.74 -2.15
C VAL A 174 2.38 -10.83 -3.07
N VAL A 175 2.30 -9.50 -2.89
CA VAL A 175 3.00 -8.54 -3.74
C VAL A 175 4.51 -8.61 -3.53
N GLY A 176 4.98 -8.80 -2.29
CA GLY A 176 6.40 -9.02 -1.99
C GLY A 176 6.96 -10.26 -2.69
N THR A 177 6.17 -11.36 -2.73
CA THR A 177 6.55 -12.58 -3.46
C THR A 177 6.60 -12.32 -4.97
N VAL A 178 5.61 -11.63 -5.53
CA VAL A 178 5.59 -11.24 -6.96
C VAL A 178 6.82 -10.38 -7.30
N GLU A 179 7.14 -9.37 -6.48
CA GLU A 179 8.32 -8.52 -6.67
C GLU A 179 9.61 -9.32 -6.55
N LEU A 180 9.70 -10.26 -5.62
CA LEU A 180 10.85 -11.12 -5.46
C LEU A 180 11.09 -11.97 -6.72
N LEU A 181 10.05 -12.64 -7.21
CA LEU A 181 10.12 -13.47 -8.42
C LEU A 181 10.43 -12.61 -9.66
N ARG A 182 9.87 -11.40 -9.75
CA ARG A 182 10.16 -10.45 -10.82
C ARG A 182 11.63 -10.03 -10.83
N ARG A 183 12.19 -9.71 -9.66
CA ARG A 183 13.60 -9.30 -9.53
C ARG A 183 14.59 -10.44 -9.73
N TYR A 184 14.15 -11.68 -9.53
CA TYR A 184 14.89 -12.89 -9.93
C TYR A 184 14.73 -13.24 -11.41
N GLY A 185 13.93 -12.49 -12.18
CA GLY A 185 13.70 -12.73 -13.61
C GLY A 185 12.80 -13.94 -13.92
N ARG A 186 12.03 -14.43 -12.92
CA ARG A 186 11.06 -15.51 -13.12
C ARG A 186 9.74 -15.01 -13.70
N LEU A 187 9.35 -13.78 -13.36
CA LEU A 187 8.17 -13.09 -13.86
C LEU A 187 8.62 -11.92 -14.75
N THR A 188 8.63 -12.13 -16.07
CA THR A 188 9.16 -11.17 -17.04
C THR A 188 8.08 -10.36 -17.76
N HIS A 189 6.82 -10.83 -17.71
CA HIS A 189 5.72 -10.12 -18.36
C HIS A 189 5.43 -8.80 -17.62
N PHE A 190 5.22 -7.71 -18.38
CA PHE A 190 5.05 -6.37 -17.82
C PHE A 190 3.87 -6.23 -16.85
N VAL A 191 2.83 -7.07 -16.96
CA VAL A 191 1.68 -7.07 -16.04
C VAL A 191 2.11 -7.23 -14.57
N TRP A 192 3.21 -7.90 -14.33
CA TRP A 192 3.77 -8.12 -12.99
C TRP A 192 4.40 -6.87 -12.37
N THR A 193 4.48 -5.76 -13.11
CA THR A 193 4.89 -4.46 -12.55
C THR A 193 3.74 -3.70 -11.90
N VAL A 194 2.48 -4.11 -12.15
CA VAL A 194 1.26 -3.44 -11.68
C VAL A 194 0.95 -3.67 -10.18
N PRO A 195 1.13 -4.88 -9.61
CA PRO A 195 0.73 -5.15 -8.23
C PRO A 195 1.34 -4.20 -7.18
N LEU A 196 2.62 -3.84 -7.32
CA LEU A 196 3.31 -2.97 -6.37
C LEU A 196 2.73 -1.54 -6.32
N PRO A 197 2.64 -0.79 -7.44
CA PRO A 197 2.02 0.53 -7.41
C PRO A 197 0.53 0.49 -7.06
N LEU A 198 -0.19 -0.56 -7.43
CA LEU A 198 -1.58 -0.74 -7.04
C LEU A 198 -1.71 -0.89 -5.52
N LEU A 199 -0.88 -1.73 -4.90
CA LEU A 199 -0.87 -1.89 -3.44
C LEU A 199 -0.60 -0.56 -2.75
N ALA A 200 0.42 0.21 -3.19
CA ALA A 200 0.73 1.51 -2.60
C ALA A 200 -0.43 2.51 -2.73
N THR A 201 -1.12 2.52 -3.88
CA THR A 201 -2.28 3.40 -4.12
C THR A 201 -3.46 3.00 -3.24
N VAL A 202 -3.79 1.70 -3.17
CA VAL A 202 -4.89 1.20 -2.34
C VAL A 202 -4.60 1.44 -0.85
N ALA A 203 -3.38 1.12 -0.39
CA ALA A 203 -2.96 1.37 0.98
C ALA A 203 -3.07 2.85 1.34
N GLY A 204 -2.59 3.74 0.46
CA GLY A 204 -2.71 5.18 0.66
C GLY A 204 -4.16 5.64 0.75
N ALA A 205 -5.05 5.14 -0.10
CA ALA A 205 -6.47 5.47 -0.06
C ALA A 205 -7.15 4.99 1.24
N MET A 206 -6.80 3.79 1.72
CA MET A 206 -7.38 3.24 2.94
C MET A 206 -7.00 3.99 4.21
N LEU A 207 -5.82 4.64 4.24
CA LEU A 207 -5.41 5.46 5.39
C LEU A 207 -6.33 6.65 5.67
N PHE A 208 -7.06 7.15 4.68
CA PHE A 208 -8.07 8.21 4.91
C PHE A 208 -9.33 7.72 5.62
N GLY A 209 -9.62 6.42 5.55
CA GLY A 209 -10.76 5.80 6.24
C GLY A 209 -10.36 5.08 7.53
N HIS A 210 -9.08 5.11 7.89
CA HIS A 210 -8.60 4.49 9.11
C HIS A 210 -8.85 5.42 10.31
N SER A 211 -9.66 4.96 11.27
CA SER A 211 -10.02 5.75 12.45
C SER A 211 -9.85 4.92 13.71
N HIS A 212 -9.35 5.55 14.75
CA HIS A 212 -9.16 4.95 16.08
C HIS A 212 -10.31 5.29 17.05
N GLY A 213 -11.53 5.35 16.54
CA GLY A 213 -12.74 5.50 17.36
C GLY A 213 -12.71 6.71 18.30
N LEU A 214 -12.92 6.46 19.60
CA LEU A 214 -12.96 7.48 20.68
C LEU A 214 -11.60 7.73 21.33
N HIS A 215 -10.48 7.41 20.66
CA HIS A 215 -9.15 7.65 21.20
C HIS A 215 -8.91 9.15 21.49
N PRO A 216 -8.31 9.53 22.65
CA PRO A 216 -8.06 10.94 22.98
C PRO A 216 -7.26 11.71 21.94
N SER A 217 -6.37 11.02 21.21
CA SER A 217 -5.54 11.56 20.13
C SER A 217 -6.11 11.33 18.72
N ALA A 218 -7.37 10.91 18.57
CA ALA A 218 -7.95 10.52 17.28
C ALA A 218 -7.75 11.55 16.17
N GLN A 219 -7.87 12.85 16.48
CA GLN A 219 -7.63 13.91 15.50
C GLN A 219 -6.17 13.98 15.03
N LYS A 220 -5.21 13.84 15.94
CA LYS A 220 -3.77 13.83 15.62
C LYS A 220 -3.43 12.61 14.76
N ILE A 221 -3.95 11.45 15.14
CA ILE A 221 -3.81 10.19 14.39
C ILE A 221 -4.37 10.34 12.97
N ALA A 222 -5.58 10.89 12.83
CA ALA A 222 -6.22 11.12 11.54
C ALA A 222 -5.38 12.04 10.62
N VAL A 223 -4.77 13.10 11.17
CA VAL A 223 -3.88 13.99 10.40
C VAL A 223 -2.64 13.24 9.94
N HIS A 224 -1.99 12.44 10.80
CA HIS A 224 -0.83 11.63 10.43
C HIS A 224 -1.19 10.62 9.33
N HIS A 225 -2.31 9.91 9.45
CA HIS A 225 -2.79 8.97 8.45
C HIS A 225 -3.13 9.65 7.13
N ALA A 226 -3.75 10.83 7.14
CA ALA A 226 -4.02 11.60 5.93
C ALA A 226 -2.74 12.05 5.21
N MET A 227 -1.72 12.48 5.97
CA MET A 227 -0.40 12.82 5.40
C MET A 227 0.26 11.59 4.78
N MET A 228 0.34 10.47 5.50
CA MET A 228 0.91 9.21 5.01
C MET A 228 0.12 8.69 3.80
N GLY A 229 -1.21 8.74 3.85
CA GLY A 229 -2.09 8.34 2.75
C GLY A 229 -1.84 9.16 1.49
N THR A 230 -1.71 10.49 1.62
CA THR A 230 -1.38 11.38 0.49
C THR A 230 -0.03 11.00 -0.14
N VAL A 231 1.00 10.82 0.69
CA VAL A 231 2.34 10.43 0.21
C VAL A 231 2.31 9.08 -0.49
N ALA A 232 1.61 8.09 0.07
CA ALA A 232 1.48 6.76 -0.52
C ALA A 232 0.71 6.77 -1.86
N LEU A 233 -0.38 7.57 -1.97
CA LEU A 233 -1.11 7.75 -3.23
C LEU A 233 -0.23 8.35 -4.33
N VAL A 234 0.52 9.42 -4.00
CA VAL A 234 1.42 10.07 -4.96
C VAL A 234 2.57 9.12 -5.33
N ALA A 235 3.10 8.37 -4.37
CA ALA A 235 4.12 7.36 -4.61
C ALA A 235 3.64 6.26 -5.57
N GLY A 236 2.49 5.63 -5.29
CA GLY A 236 1.90 4.63 -6.18
C GLY A 236 1.63 5.16 -7.58
N SER A 237 1.09 6.37 -7.69
CA SER A 237 0.86 7.04 -8.97
C SER A 237 2.16 7.29 -9.75
N SER A 238 3.23 7.74 -9.08
CA SER A 238 4.54 7.95 -9.71
C SER A 238 5.14 6.64 -10.24
N LYS A 239 4.96 5.54 -9.52
CA LYS A 239 5.41 4.20 -9.95
C LYS A 239 4.62 3.70 -11.15
N PHE A 240 3.31 3.95 -11.22
CA PHE A 240 2.51 3.68 -12.41
C PHE A 240 3.02 4.48 -13.61
N LEU A 241 3.29 5.77 -13.44
CA LEU A 241 3.81 6.63 -14.51
C LEU A 241 5.19 6.17 -15.00
N SER A 242 6.06 5.74 -14.09
CA SER A 242 7.34 5.15 -14.44
C SER A 242 7.20 3.94 -15.36
N GLY A 243 6.26 3.04 -15.05
CA GLY A 243 5.97 1.87 -15.89
C GLY A 243 5.30 2.22 -17.23
N TRP A 244 4.60 3.35 -17.29
CA TRP A 244 3.86 3.78 -18.47
C TRP A 244 4.74 4.44 -19.54
N PHE A 245 5.70 5.28 -19.11
CA PHE A 245 6.64 5.92 -20.02
C PHE A 245 7.69 4.92 -20.49
N HIS A 246 7.55 4.48 -21.73
CA HIS A 246 8.45 3.51 -22.37
C HIS A 246 9.90 4.02 -22.42
N PRO A 247 10.91 3.12 -22.44
CA PRO A 247 12.34 3.47 -22.37
C PRO A 247 12.93 4.22 -23.57
N SER A 248 12.11 4.63 -24.54
CA SER A 248 12.56 5.40 -25.71
C SER A 248 13.02 6.83 -25.36
N SER A 249 12.57 7.39 -24.25
CA SER A 249 13.07 8.66 -23.70
C SER A 249 13.71 8.43 -22.33
N ARG A 250 15.02 8.49 -22.29
CA ARG A 250 15.87 8.12 -21.13
C ARG A 250 15.60 8.95 -19.87
N SER A 251 15.08 10.16 -19.98
CA SER A 251 14.94 11.08 -18.86
C SER A 251 13.64 10.98 -18.04
N PRO A 252 12.42 10.86 -18.62
CA PRO A 252 11.19 10.84 -17.79
C PRO A 252 11.06 9.63 -16.89
N HIS A 253 11.47 8.43 -17.35
CA HIS A 253 11.41 7.20 -16.57
C HIS A 253 12.26 7.30 -15.30
N VAL A 254 13.50 7.78 -15.42
CA VAL A 254 14.43 7.92 -14.27
C VAL A 254 13.87 8.91 -13.25
N THR A 255 13.26 10.00 -13.68
CA THR A 255 12.66 11.00 -12.78
C THR A 255 11.54 10.38 -11.94
N TRP A 256 10.64 9.60 -12.54
CA TRP A 256 9.54 8.96 -11.82
C TRP A 256 10.02 7.90 -10.82
N GLU A 257 11.11 7.17 -11.13
CA GLU A 257 11.72 6.23 -10.18
C GLU A 257 12.34 6.97 -8.97
N TRP A 258 12.97 8.13 -9.17
CA TRP A 258 13.45 8.96 -8.07
C TRP A 258 12.31 9.51 -7.20
N ILE A 259 11.22 9.95 -7.83
CA ILE A 259 10.03 10.44 -7.11
C ILE A 259 9.44 9.28 -6.28
N TRP A 260 9.25 8.11 -6.88
CA TRP A 260 8.77 6.92 -6.18
C TRP A 260 9.64 6.58 -4.97
N GLY A 261 10.94 6.39 -5.18
CA GLY A 261 11.88 6.02 -4.12
C GLY A 261 11.97 7.08 -3.02
N GLY A 262 11.97 8.37 -3.39
CA GLY A 262 11.98 9.49 -2.45
C GLY A 262 10.72 9.58 -1.61
N LEU A 263 9.55 9.36 -2.21
CA LEU A 263 8.27 9.36 -1.48
C LEU A 263 8.13 8.16 -0.55
N VAL A 264 8.55 6.96 -0.97
CA VAL A 264 8.57 5.78 -0.09
C VAL A 264 9.55 5.98 1.07
N PHE A 265 10.73 6.55 0.81
CA PHE A 265 11.68 6.92 1.87
C PHE A 265 11.10 7.95 2.84
N GLY A 266 10.45 8.99 2.32
CA GLY A 266 9.75 10.01 3.12
C GLY A 266 8.62 9.42 3.95
N LEU A 267 7.86 8.47 3.40
CA LEU A 267 6.82 7.75 4.14
C LEU A 267 7.41 6.96 5.33
N GLY A 268 8.58 6.32 5.14
CA GLY A 268 9.31 5.68 6.24
C GLY A 268 9.69 6.66 7.34
N ILE A 269 10.13 7.88 6.99
CA ILE A 269 10.42 8.94 7.98
C ILE A 269 9.15 9.37 8.71
N LEU A 270 8.02 9.55 8.02
CA LEU A 270 6.75 9.91 8.65
C LEU A 270 6.28 8.87 9.65
N LEU A 271 6.45 7.57 9.32
CA LEU A 271 6.14 6.47 10.23
C LEU A 271 7.08 6.45 11.45
N LEU A 272 8.37 6.78 11.28
CA LEU A 272 9.30 6.90 12.41
C LEU A 272 9.04 8.12 13.29
N TRP A 273 8.34 9.11 12.78
CA TRP A 273 7.94 10.32 13.52
C TRP A 273 6.51 10.24 14.06
N TYR A 274 5.84 9.12 13.82
CA TYR A 274 4.50 8.92 14.34
C TYR A 274 4.51 8.94 15.88
N SER A 275 3.52 9.63 16.46
CA SER A 275 3.28 9.66 17.92
C SER A 275 1.80 9.93 18.17
N GLU A 276 1.24 9.35 19.22
CA GLU A 276 -0.14 9.53 19.68
C GLU A 276 -0.28 10.53 20.80
#